data_4cc91b93690b22cde00f7fb09528171e
#
_entry.id   4cc91b93690b22cde00f7fb09528171e
#
_cell.length_a   1.000
_cell.length_b   1.000
_cell.length_c   1.000
_cell.angle_alpha   90.00
_cell.angle_beta   90.00
_cell.angle_gamma   90.00
#
_symmetry.space_group_name_H-M   'P 1'
#
loop_
_entity.id
_entity.type
_entity.pdbx_description
1 polymer ?
#
loop_
_entity_poly.entity_id
_entity_poly.type
_entity_poly.pdbx_seq_one_letter_code
_entity_poly.pdbx_strand_id
1 'polypeptide(L)'
;IRDSLNTGPWGDDDSLENYTDLLDSLAKKKSHMICSNPDKTVVRGENFMICAGLLAEYYEKIGGKVEYYGKPYKQIYEHCFNFFEKKNTRVLAIGDSLENDIKGANALNFDSLLITDGIHREVNNNNDVDKQKLDGLIKTKNIFPDFFMRKLT
;
A
#
# COMPACT_ATOMS: atom_id res chain seq x y z
N ILE A 1 -7.31 -18.66 16.83
CA ILE A 1 -6.56 -17.40 16.62
C ILE A 1 -6.32 -16.69 17.96
N ARG A 2 -5.80 -17.44 18.98
CA ARG A 2 -5.60 -16.85 20.32
C ARG A 2 -4.36 -15.96 20.43
N ASP A 3 -3.43 -16.00 19.47
CA ASP A 3 -2.12 -15.35 19.56
C ASP A 3 -1.84 -14.44 18.34
N SER A 4 -2.87 -13.93 17.70
CA SER A 4 -2.74 -12.98 16.58
C SER A 4 -3.18 -11.58 16.97
N LEU A 5 -2.43 -10.59 16.51
CA LEU A 5 -2.72 -9.18 16.64
C LEU A 5 -3.26 -8.66 15.30
N ASN A 6 -4.45 -8.09 15.34
CA ASN A 6 -4.99 -7.30 14.24
C ASN A 6 -5.22 -5.89 14.76
N THR A 7 -4.40 -4.94 14.35
CA THR A 7 -4.49 -3.56 14.82
C THR A 7 -4.21 -2.58 13.69
N GLY A 8 -4.72 -1.37 13.85
CA GLY A 8 -4.42 -0.21 13.04
C GLY A 8 -4.42 1.04 13.93
N PRO A 9 -4.09 2.21 13.41
CA PRO A 9 -4.18 3.46 14.14
C PRO A 9 -5.60 3.69 14.67
N TRP A 10 -5.71 4.24 15.88
CA TRP A 10 -6.98 4.48 16.55
C TRP A 10 -7.54 5.88 16.30
N GLY A 11 -6.66 6.83 15.95
CA GLY A 11 -7.00 8.22 15.69
C GLY A 11 -6.34 8.78 14.44
N ASP A 12 -6.91 9.88 13.97
CA ASP A 12 -6.45 10.56 12.75
C ASP A 12 -5.10 11.28 12.95
N ASP A 13 -4.77 11.66 14.21
CA ASP A 13 -3.55 12.37 14.59
C ASP A 13 -2.49 11.43 15.20
N ASP A 14 -2.69 10.12 15.12
CA ASP A 14 -1.77 9.14 15.69
C ASP A 14 -0.42 9.13 14.94
N SER A 15 0.63 8.89 15.71
CA SER A 15 1.98 8.63 15.20
C SER A 15 2.44 7.21 15.56
N LEU A 16 3.51 6.75 14.92
CA LEU A 16 4.05 5.42 15.20
C LEU A 16 4.46 5.27 16.68
N GLU A 17 4.96 6.35 17.27
CA GLU A 17 5.44 6.40 18.66
C GLU A 17 4.35 6.03 19.66
N ASN A 18 3.09 6.35 19.35
CA ASN A 18 1.95 5.97 20.21
C ASN A 18 1.78 4.44 20.36
N TYR A 19 2.39 3.66 19.48
CA TYR A 19 2.21 2.20 19.41
C TYR A 19 3.48 1.40 19.75
N THR A 20 4.65 2.03 19.83
CA THR A 20 5.93 1.32 19.99
C THR A 20 5.98 0.45 21.22
N ASP A 21 5.57 0.96 22.41
CA ASP A 21 5.59 0.20 23.65
C ASP A 21 4.68 -1.04 23.59
N LEU A 22 3.51 -0.90 22.99
CA LEU A 22 2.58 -2.01 22.78
C LEU A 22 3.19 -3.06 21.85
N LEU A 23 3.73 -2.64 20.70
CA LEU A 23 4.31 -3.52 19.71
C LEU A 23 5.54 -4.24 20.25
N ASP A 24 6.41 -3.56 21.02
CA ASP A 24 7.56 -4.14 21.69
C ASP A 24 7.14 -5.22 22.71
N SER A 25 6.09 -4.94 23.49
CA SER A 25 5.54 -5.91 24.44
C SER A 25 5.01 -7.16 23.74
N LEU A 26 4.34 -7.00 22.61
CA LEU A 26 3.77 -8.10 21.82
C LEU A 26 4.86 -8.90 21.10
N ALA A 27 5.91 -8.25 20.61
CA ALA A 27 7.06 -8.93 20.01
C ALA A 27 7.79 -9.80 21.03
N LYS A 28 7.99 -9.31 22.29
CA LYS A 28 8.55 -10.11 23.40
C LYS A 28 7.72 -11.35 23.70
N LYS A 29 6.39 -11.27 23.53
CA LYS A 29 5.46 -12.40 23.70
C LYS A 29 5.40 -13.30 22.47
N LYS A 30 6.12 -12.97 21.40
CA LYS A 30 6.12 -13.68 20.10
C LYS A 30 4.71 -13.77 19.48
N SER A 31 3.88 -12.76 19.69
CA SER A 31 2.56 -12.68 19.08
C SER A 31 2.68 -12.59 17.56
N HIS A 32 1.77 -13.23 16.83
CA HIS A 32 1.74 -13.18 15.37
C HIS A 32 0.83 -12.02 14.93
N MET A 33 1.32 -11.10 14.11
CA MET A 33 0.53 -9.98 13.59
C MET A 33 -0.08 -10.35 12.24
N ILE A 34 -1.36 -10.03 12.07
CA ILE A 34 -2.04 -10.05 10.78
C ILE A 34 -2.27 -8.60 10.36
N CYS A 35 -1.66 -8.20 9.25
CA CYS A 35 -1.84 -6.88 8.66
C CYS A 35 -2.78 -6.98 7.45
N SER A 36 -4.02 -6.59 7.63
CA SER A 36 -5.05 -6.65 6.56
C SER A 36 -5.05 -5.42 5.65
N ASN A 37 -4.36 -4.35 6.04
CA ASN A 37 -4.14 -3.15 5.24
C ASN A 37 -2.66 -2.79 5.22
N PRO A 38 -1.89 -3.21 4.21
CA PRO A 38 -0.46 -2.93 4.11
C PRO A 38 -0.08 -1.49 3.80
N ASP A 39 -1.05 -0.61 3.54
CA ASP A 39 -0.78 0.81 3.33
C ASP A 39 -0.07 1.39 4.55
N LYS A 40 1.03 2.13 4.33
CA LYS A 40 1.78 2.77 5.41
C LYS A 40 1.18 4.10 5.79
N THR A 41 0.70 4.83 4.79
CA THR A 41 0.06 6.14 4.95
C THR A 41 -1.12 6.27 4.01
N VAL A 42 -2.06 7.11 4.38
CA VAL A 42 -3.20 7.50 3.54
C VAL A 42 -3.33 9.03 3.57
N VAL A 43 -3.83 9.59 2.48
CA VAL A 43 -4.14 11.02 2.38
C VAL A 43 -5.62 11.22 2.68
N ARG A 44 -5.94 12.07 3.66
CA ARG A 44 -7.29 12.53 3.94
C ARG A 44 -7.32 14.05 3.90
N GLY A 45 -7.86 14.60 2.83
CA GLY A 45 -7.77 16.04 2.56
C GLY A 45 -6.32 16.46 2.31
N GLU A 46 -5.79 17.33 3.14
CA GLU A 46 -4.40 17.79 3.07
C GLU A 46 -3.44 17.02 4.01
N ASN A 47 -3.97 16.16 4.89
CA ASN A 47 -3.20 15.47 5.90
C ASN A 47 -2.77 14.08 5.47
N PHE A 48 -1.56 13.69 5.87
CA PHE A 48 -1.07 12.33 5.80
C PHE A 48 -1.30 11.65 7.15
N MET A 49 -1.92 10.49 7.11
CA MET A 49 -2.22 9.70 8.30
C MET A 49 -1.50 8.36 8.21
N ILE A 50 -1.02 7.86 9.34
CA ILE A 50 -0.43 6.52 9.38
C ILE A 50 -1.51 5.45 9.22
N CYS A 51 -1.10 4.29 8.65
CA CYS A 51 -1.94 3.12 8.49
C CYS A 51 -1.31 1.88 9.12
N ALA A 52 -2.06 0.79 9.14
CA ALA A 52 -1.65 -0.47 9.75
C ALA A 52 -0.33 -1.02 9.18
N GLY A 53 -0.05 -0.78 7.90
CA GLY A 53 1.20 -1.21 7.27
C GLY A 53 2.45 -0.58 7.88
N LEU A 54 2.37 0.66 8.39
CA LEU A 54 3.50 1.28 9.09
C LEU A 54 3.77 0.59 10.44
N LEU A 55 2.71 0.25 11.16
CA LEU A 55 2.82 -0.50 12.43
C LEU A 55 3.39 -1.90 12.19
N ALA A 56 2.95 -2.56 11.13
CA ALA A 56 3.43 -3.88 10.73
C ALA A 56 4.92 -3.86 10.35
N GLU A 57 5.35 -2.86 9.58
CA GLU A 57 6.77 -2.68 9.24
C GLU A 57 7.65 -2.48 10.49
N TYR A 58 7.20 -1.65 11.43
CA TYR A 58 7.90 -1.50 12.70
C TYR A 58 7.98 -2.82 13.46
N TYR A 59 6.86 -3.55 13.53
CA TYR A 59 6.79 -4.83 14.22
C TYR A 59 7.78 -5.86 13.66
N GLU A 60 7.94 -5.94 12.34
CA GLU A 60 8.96 -6.78 11.69
C GLU A 60 10.39 -6.32 12.04
N LYS A 61 10.66 -5.00 12.05
CA LYS A 61 11.99 -4.46 12.39
C LYS A 61 12.45 -4.84 13.79
N ILE A 62 11.51 -5.00 14.74
CA ILE A 62 11.80 -5.43 16.11
C ILE A 62 11.76 -6.95 16.29
N GLY A 63 11.66 -7.72 15.18
CA GLY A 63 11.70 -9.19 15.19
C GLY A 63 10.34 -9.86 15.36
N GLY A 64 9.25 -9.12 15.25
CA GLY A 64 7.90 -9.67 15.21
C GLY A 64 7.62 -10.38 13.89
N LYS A 65 6.68 -11.33 13.90
CA LYS A 65 6.24 -12.04 12.70
C LYS A 65 4.93 -11.42 12.19
N VAL A 66 4.91 -11.00 10.93
CA VAL A 66 3.74 -10.41 10.27
C VAL A 66 3.29 -11.26 9.09
N GLU A 67 1.99 -11.39 8.92
CA GLU A 67 1.35 -11.94 7.74
C GLU A 67 0.51 -10.84 7.09
N TYR A 68 0.81 -10.54 5.83
CA TYR A 68 0.19 -9.44 5.11
C TYR A 68 -0.92 -9.90 4.19
N TYR A 69 -2.04 -9.17 4.21
CA TYR A 69 -3.17 -9.28 3.29
C TYR A 69 -3.47 -7.90 2.69
N GLY A 70 -4.01 -7.89 1.46
CA GLY A 70 -4.24 -6.65 0.73
C GLY A 70 -3.14 -6.34 -0.29
N LYS A 71 -3.25 -5.22 -0.99
CA LYS A 71 -2.27 -4.79 -2.00
C LYS A 71 -0.91 -4.48 -1.34
N PRO A 72 0.24 -4.83 -1.93
CA PRO A 72 0.47 -5.46 -3.25
C PRO A 72 0.49 -7.00 -3.21
N TYR A 73 0.07 -7.64 -2.16
CA TYR A 73 0.18 -9.08 -1.95
C TYR A 73 -0.85 -9.85 -2.79
N LYS A 74 -0.42 -10.96 -3.39
CA LYS A 74 -1.19 -11.71 -4.40
C LYS A 74 -2.52 -12.27 -3.89
N GLN A 75 -2.63 -12.53 -2.59
CA GLN A 75 -3.80 -13.16 -1.99
C GLN A 75 -5.10 -12.38 -2.24
N ILE A 76 -5.04 -11.03 -2.22
CA ILE A 76 -6.23 -10.22 -2.48
C ILE A 76 -6.68 -10.33 -3.93
N TYR A 77 -5.74 -10.38 -4.86
CA TYR A 77 -6.03 -10.53 -6.28
C TYR A 77 -6.56 -11.93 -6.59
N GLU A 78 -5.94 -12.98 -6.03
CA GLU A 78 -6.42 -14.36 -6.15
C GLU A 78 -7.86 -14.49 -5.62
N HIS A 79 -8.17 -13.83 -4.51
CA HIS A 79 -9.54 -13.79 -3.99
C HIS A 79 -10.50 -13.11 -4.98
N CYS A 80 -10.14 -11.96 -5.54
CA CYS A 80 -10.96 -11.27 -6.54
C CYS A 80 -11.22 -12.13 -7.78
N PHE A 81 -10.22 -12.88 -8.25
CA PHE A 81 -10.37 -13.76 -9.42
C PHE A 81 -11.34 -14.91 -9.25
N ASN A 82 -11.69 -15.28 -8.02
CA ASN A 82 -12.73 -16.27 -7.79
C ASN A 82 -14.13 -15.80 -8.24
N PHE A 83 -14.30 -14.49 -8.46
CA PHE A 83 -15.55 -13.88 -8.91
C PHE A 83 -15.60 -13.61 -10.42
N PHE A 84 -14.51 -13.90 -11.15
CA PHE A 84 -14.43 -13.66 -12.59
C PHE A 84 -14.23 -14.99 -13.36
N GLU A 85 -14.80 -15.09 -14.55
CA GLU A 85 -14.49 -16.18 -15.47
C GLU A 85 -13.06 -15.99 -16.00
N LYS A 86 -12.17 -16.92 -15.64
CA LYS A 86 -10.71 -16.82 -15.85
C LYS A 86 -10.23 -16.88 -17.30
N LYS A 87 -11.09 -17.17 -18.27
CA LYS A 87 -10.68 -17.32 -19.68
C LYS A 87 -10.65 -15.96 -20.37
N ASN A 88 -9.42 -15.50 -20.71
CA ASN A 88 -9.16 -14.28 -21.55
C ASN A 88 -9.54 -12.93 -20.91
N THR A 89 -9.59 -12.81 -19.60
CA THR A 89 -9.86 -11.52 -18.97
C THR A 89 -8.57 -10.69 -18.93
N ARG A 90 -8.56 -9.55 -19.64
CA ARG A 90 -7.55 -8.51 -19.45
C ARG A 90 -7.90 -7.71 -18.21
N VAL A 91 -6.90 -7.44 -17.38
CA VAL A 91 -7.07 -6.70 -16.13
C VAL A 91 -6.26 -5.41 -16.21
N LEU A 92 -6.91 -4.28 -15.94
CA LEU A 92 -6.27 -2.99 -15.71
C LEU A 92 -6.40 -2.66 -14.23
N ALA A 93 -5.28 -2.62 -13.52
CA ALA A 93 -5.24 -2.12 -12.16
C ALA A 93 -5.11 -0.60 -12.17
N ILE A 94 -5.98 0.09 -11.45
CA ILE A 94 -6.00 1.56 -11.35
C ILE A 94 -5.78 1.94 -9.90
N GLY A 95 -4.82 2.81 -9.63
CA GLY A 95 -4.56 3.29 -8.28
C GLY A 95 -3.56 4.43 -8.23
N ASP A 96 -3.35 4.98 -7.04
CA ASP A 96 -2.50 6.16 -6.83
C ASP A 96 -1.17 5.83 -6.12
N SER A 97 -0.98 4.57 -5.69
CA SER A 97 0.23 4.14 -5.01
C SER A 97 1.12 3.27 -5.90
N LEU A 98 2.35 3.72 -6.13
CA LEU A 98 3.36 2.88 -6.79
C LEU A 98 3.64 1.61 -5.98
N GLU A 99 3.78 1.71 -4.66
CA GLU A 99 4.20 0.60 -3.80
C GLU A 99 3.09 -0.43 -3.52
N ASN A 100 1.83 -0.05 -3.69
CA ASN A 100 0.69 -0.93 -3.45
C ASN A 100 -0.01 -1.33 -4.75
N ASP A 101 -0.56 -0.35 -5.48
CA ASP A 101 -1.39 -0.62 -6.66
C ASP A 101 -0.54 -1.09 -7.84
N ILE A 102 0.47 -0.31 -8.20
CA ILE A 102 1.29 -0.58 -9.39
C ILE A 102 2.20 -1.79 -9.15
N LYS A 103 2.85 -1.87 -7.99
CA LYS A 103 3.66 -3.03 -7.63
C LYS A 103 2.86 -4.33 -7.61
N GLY A 104 1.64 -4.28 -7.09
CA GLY A 104 0.74 -5.44 -7.10
C GLY A 104 0.34 -5.85 -8.51
N ALA A 105 0.03 -4.90 -9.38
CA ALA A 105 -0.26 -5.15 -10.79
C ALA A 105 0.94 -5.77 -11.52
N ASN A 106 2.13 -5.18 -11.35
CA ASN A 106 3.36 -5.66 -11.98
C ASN A 106 3.70 -7.09 -11.55
N ALA A 107 3.51 -7.42 -10.26
CA ALA A 107 3.76 -8.77 -9.73
C ALA A 107 2.88 -9.86 -10.38
N LEU A 108 1.74 -9.47 -10.95
CA LEU A 108 0.77 -10.36 -11.57
C LEU A 108 0.70 -10.22 -13.10
N ASN A 109 1.57 -9.39 -13.68
CA ASN A 109 1.59 -9.04 -15.11
C ASN A 109 0.25 -8.48 -15.61
N PHE A 110 -0.37 -7.60 -14.80
CA PHE A 110 -1.56 -6.84 -15.19
C PHE A 110 -1.13 -5.51 -15.78
N ASP A 111 -1.94 -5.00 -16.72
CA ASP A 111 -1.84 -3.60 -17.14
C ASP A 111 -2.09 -2.69 -15.92
N SER A 112 -1.35 -1.59 -15.81
CA SER A 112 -1.42 -0.69 -14.66
C SER A 112 -1.57 0.78 -15.07
N LEU A 113 -2.45 1.50 -14.37
CA LEU A 113 -2.67 2.94 -14.55
C LEU A 113 -2.45 3.67 -13.22
N LEU A 114 -1.40 4.48 -13.17
CA LEU A 114 -1.11 5.34 -12.03
C LEU A 114 -1.91 6.64 -12.10
N ILE A 115 -2.67 6.93 -11.03
CA ILE A 115 -3.34 8.21 -10.82
C ILE A 115 -2.45 9.08 -9.95
N THR A 116 -1.92 10.16 -10.50
CA THR A 116 -0.92 10.97 -9.80
C THR A 116 -1.51 12.04 -8.88
N ASP A 117 -2.81 12.34 -8.95
CA ASP A 117 -3.49 13.30 -8.07
C ASP A 117 -3.93 12.66 -6.73
N GLY A 118 -3.09 11.79 -6.18
CA GLY A 118 -3.25 11.09 -4.93
C GLY A 118 -1.99 11.18 -4.08
N ILE A 119 -1.47 10.03 -3.67
CA ILE A 119 -0.30 9.95 -2.77
C ILE A 119 0.98 10.52 -3.40
N HIS A 120 1.07 10.55 -4.74
CA HIS A 120 2.22 11.08 -5.50
C HIS A 120 1.92 12.42 -6.17
N ARG A 121 1.06 13.26 -5.57
CA ARG A 121 0.67 14.56 -6.12
C ARG A 121 1.84 15.55 -6.35
N GLU A 122 2.98 15.31 -5.72
CA GLU A 122 4.20 16.10 -5.89
C GLU A 122 4.80 16.00 -7.31
N VAL A 123 4.43 14.98 -8.08
CA VAL A 123 4.85 14.85 -9.48
C VAL A 123 3.97 15.65 -10.45
N ASN A 124 2.92 16.31 -9.95
CA ASN A 124 2.07 17.15 -10.78
C ASN A 124 2.59 18.59 -10.80
N ASN A 125 2.38 19.26 -11.92
CA ASN A 125 2.43 20.72 -12.02
C ASN A 125 1.00 21.29 -12.04
N ASN A 126 0.85 22.61 -12.26
CA ASN A 126 -0.47 23.28 -12.17
C ASN A 126 -1.54 22.69 -13.09
N ASN A 127 -1.19 22.11 -14.25
CA ASN A 127 -2.14 21.68 -15.26
C ASN A 127 -2.06 20.19 -15.63
N ASP A 128 -0.90 19.55 -15.41
CA ASP A 128 -0.68 18.17 -15.89
C ASP A 128 0.39 17.46 -15.04
N VAL A 129 0.74 16.24 -15.43
CA VAL A 129 1.82 15.46 -14.83
C VAL A 129 3.18 15.94 -15.33
N ASP A 130 4.08 16.26 -14.41
CA ASP A 130 5.48 16.54 -14.73
C ASP A 130 6.22 15.23 -14.98
N LYS A 131 6.45 14.94 -16.26
CA LYS A 131 7.07 13.67 -16.67
C LYS A 131 8.48 13.47 -16.11
N GLN A 132 9.25 14.53 -15.93
CA GLN A 132 10.62 14.40 -15.40
C GLN A 132 10.59 14.01 -13.92
N LYS A 133 9.71 14.62 -13.14
CA LYS A 133 9.51 14.23 -11.73
C LYS A 133 8.99 12.82 -11.60
N LEU A 134 8.01 12.45 -12.43
CA LEU A 134 7.43 11.10 -12.42
C LEU A 134 8.49 10.06 -12.79
N ASP A 135 9.27 10.29 -13.84
CA ASP A 135 10.36 9.39 -14.26
C ASP A 135 11.41 9.22 -13.15
N GLY A 136 11.76 10.32 -12.46
CA GLY A 136 12.65 10.28 -11.31
C GLY A 136 12.11 9.40 -10.17
N LEU A 137 10.83 9.57 -9.83
CA LEU A 137 10.17 8.79 -8.80
C LEU A 137 10.10 7.30 -9.16
N ILE A 138 9.65 6.97 -10.38
CA ILE A 138 9.55 5.61 -10.91
C ILE A 138 10.91 4.89 -10.85
N LYS A 139 11.99 5.57 -11.30
CA LYS A 139 13.35 5.01 -11.26
C LYS A 139 13.83 4.78 -9.83
N THR A 140 13.57 5.73 -8.94
CA THR A 140 13.97 5.60 -7.51
C THR A 140 13.25 4.42 -6.84
N LYS A 141 11.97 4.22 -7.13
CA LYS A 141 11.16 3.12 -6.57
C LYS A 141 11.37 1.80 -7.32
N ASN A 142 11.88 1.83 -8.56
CA ASN A 142 11.99 0.69 -9.47
C ASN A 142 10.63 -0.01 -9.70
N ILE A 143 9.57 0.78 -9.84
CA ILE A 143 8.20 0.31 -10.06
C ILE A 143 7.63 1.09 -11.25
N PHE A 144 7.21 0.37 -12.29
CA PHE A 144 6.90 0.95 -13.61
C PHE A 144 5.41 0.79 -13.91
N PRO A 145 4.60 1.87 -13.93
CA PRO A 145 3.25 1.83 -14.45
C PRO A 145 3.27 1.76 -15.99
N ASP A 146 2.30 1.05 -16.58
CA ASP A 146 2.14 1.02 -18.04
C ASP A 146 1.55 2.34 -18.55
N PHE A 147 0.65 2.92 -17.75
CA PHE A 147 -0.01 4.18 -18.04
C PHE A 147 -0.02 5.08 -16.80
N PHE A 148 -0.13 6.38 -17.06
CA PHE A 148 -0.37 7.34 -15.97
C PHE A 148 -1.29 8.47 -16.45
N MET A 149 -2.02 9.03 -15.52
CA MET A 149 -2.82 10.24 -15.72
C MET A 149 -2.98 10.98 -14.39
N ARG A 150 -3.35 12.26 -14.49
CA ARG A 150 -3.50 13.06 -13.27
C ARG A 150 -4.66 12.58 -12.43
N LYS A 151 -5.87 12.48 -13.00
CA LYS A 151 -7.08 12.01 -12.33
C LYS A 151 -8.03 11.36 -13.31
N LEU A 152 -8.90 10.51 -12.81
CA LEU A 152 -10.04 9.99 -13.56
C LEU A 152 -11.07 11.12 -13.72
N THR A 153 -11.52 11.34 -14.95
CA THR A 153 -12.55 12.34 -15.30
C THR A 153 -13.83 11.64 -15.73
#